data_0640b2cd5cbe3e23235e362e4eef38e9
#
_entry.id   0640b2cd5cbe3e23235e362e4eef38e9
#
_cell.length_a   1.000
_cell.length_b   1.000
_cell.length_c   1.000
_cell.angle_alpha   90.00
_cell.angle_beta   90.00
_cell.angle_gamma   90.00
#
_symmetry.space_group_name_H-M   'P 1'
#
loop_
_entity.id
_entity.type
_entity.pdbx_description
1 polymer ?
#
loop_
_entity_poly.entity_id
_entity_poly.type
_entity_poly.pdbx_seq_one_letter_code
_entity_poly.pdbx_strand_id
1 'polypeptide(L)'
;QLQAINKTIEAVSNGQKRIILVMATGTGKTYTAFQIIWRLWKSRQKKRILFLADRNILVDQSKNNDFLPFGSAMTKVTKRTVDPAFEIHLALYQALTGPEESQKAYKQVDRDFFDLIIIDECHRGSASEDSAWREILEYFNEATQVGLTATPKETEEVSNIDYFGEPVYTYSLKEGIEDGFLAPYKVVRVDIDVDLQGWRPTKGQIDKQGELIDDRIYNQKDFDRTLVIDERTELVAQTITSYLERTDPMAKTIVFCNDINHAERMRRALVNLNPKQVAKNEKYVMKITGDDEIGKAQLDNFINPKKAYPVIATTSELMSTGVDAKTCKLVVLDQNIQSMTKFKQIIGRGTRIDDRFGKLWFTILDFKKATELFADEK
;
A
#
# COMPACT_ATOMS: atom_id res chain seq x y z
N GLN A 1 19.51 4.04 0.88
CA GLN A 1 19.01 5.18 1.65
C GLN A 1 20.01 6.33 1.68
N LEU A 2 21.26 6.11 2.11
CA LEU A 2 22.26 7.20 2.24
C LEU A 2 22.48 7.95 0.92
N GLN A 3 22.55 7.25 -0.21
CA GLN A 3 22.69 7.88 -1.53
C GLN A 3 21.46 8.74 -1.87
N ALA A 4 20.24 8.25 -1.62
CA ALA A 4 19.01 9.01 -1.82
C ALA A 4 19.00 10.29 -0.99
N ILE A 5 19.37 10.20 0.29
CA ILE A 5 19.48 11.34 1.20
C ILE A 5 20.49 12.36 0.69
N ASN A 6 21.70 11.91 0.35
CA ASN A 6 22.78 12.80 -0.08
C ASN A 6 22.44 13.51 -1.40
N LYS A 7 21.91 12.78 -2.40
CA LYS A 7 21.47 13.38 -3.68
C LYS A 7 20.34 14.39 -3.50
N THR A 8 19.41 14.13 -2.56
CA THR A 8 18.35 15.09 -2.26
C THR A 8 18.91 16.35 -1.60
N ILE A 9 19.80 16.20 -0.61
CA ILE A 9 20.45 17.35 0.05
C ILE A 9 21.25 18.18 -0.96
N GLU A 10 21.99 17.52 -1.85
CA GLU A 10 22.74 18.18 -2.93
C GLU A 10 21.79 18.95 -3.86
N ALA A 11 20.71 18.33 -4.32
CA ALA A 11 19.70 18.99 -5.17
C ALA A 11 19.11 20.23 -4.48
N VAL A 12 18.75 20.13 -3.19
CA VAL A 12 18.27 21.26 -2.39
C VAL A 12 19.32 22.35 -2.28
N SER A 13 20.59 22.01 -2.03
CA SER A 13 21.70 22.95 -1.91
C SER A 13 22.00 23.67 -3.23
N ASN A 14 21.76 23.01 -4.36
CA ASN A 14 21.87 23.59 -5.70
C ASN A 14 20.63 24.43 -6.10
N GLY A 15 19.67 24.64 -5.19
CA GLY A 15 18.48 25.46 -5.41
C GLY A 15 17.36 24.78 -6.20
N GLN A 16 17.41 23.45 -6.40
CA GLN A 16 16.33 22.72 -7.05
C GLN A 16 15.10 22.73 -6.15
N LYS A 17 13.97 23.24 -6.67
CA LYS A 17 12.73 23.38 -5.91
C LYS A 17 11.82 22.16 -6.01
N ARG A 18 11.92 21.36 -7.07
CA ARG A 18 11.09 20.17 -7.30
C ARG A 18 11.98 18.96 -7.46
N ILE A 19 11.81 17.97 -6.61
CA ILE A 19 12.69 16.81 -6.49
C ILE A 19 11.82 15.57 -6.35
N ILE A 20 12.13 14.50 -7.07
CA ILE A 20 11.46 13.20 -6.89
C ILE A 20 12.48 12.10 -6.62
N LEU A 21 12.12 11.24 -5.67
CA LEU A 21 12.82 10.00 -5.34
C LEU A 21 11.93 8.80 -5.68
N VAL A 22 12.44 7.90 -6.51
CA VAL A 22 11.77 6.65 -6.82
C VAL A 22 12.45 5.54 -6.02
N MET A 23 11.76 5.00 -5.03
CA MET A 23 12.29 3.95 -4.16
C MET A 23 11.26 2.85 -3.96
N ALA A 24 11.62 1.61 -4.25
CA ALA A 24 10.73 0.47 -4.12
C ALA A 24 10.08 0.38 -2.73
N THR A 25 8.90 -0.23 -2.67
CA THR A 25 8.25 -0.50 -1.39
C THR A 25 9.14 -1.39 -0.53
N GLY A 26 9.31 -1.03 0.73
CA GLY A 26 10.16 -1.80 1.63
C GLY A 26 11.58 -1.29 1.78
N THR A 27 12.03 -0.33 0.98
CA THR A 27 13.41 0.19 1.02
C THR A 27 13.64 1.32 2.04
N GLY A 28 12.59 1.68 2.82
CA GLY A 28 12.70 2.67 3.89
C GLY A 28 12.48 4.12 3.44
N LYS A 29 11.50 4.37 2.55
CA LYS A 29 11.11 5.72 2.11
C LYS A 29 10.84 6.67 3.27
N THR A 30 10.03 6.24 4.25
CA THR A 30 9.67 7.08 5.40
C THR A 30 10.89 7.46 6.24
N TYR A 31 11.80 6.50 6.48
CA TYR A 31 13.06 6.78 7.16
C TYR A 31 13.97 7.72 6.33
N THR A 32 13.98 7.57 5.01
CA THR A 32 14.69 8.48 4.11
C THR A 32 14.13 9.90 4.20
N ALA A 33 12.80 10.05 4.21
CA ALA A 33 12.13 11.34 4.42
C ALA A 33 12.51 11.95 5.76
N PHE A 34 12.46 11.17 6.85
CA PHE A 34 12.90 11.61 8.18
C PHE A 34 14.34 12.16 8.15
N GLN A 35 15.27 11.42 7.56
CA GLN A 35 16.68 11.82 7.49
C GLN A 35 16.91 13.08 6.66
N ILE A 36 16.17 13.26 5.57
CA ILE A 36 16.21 14.48 4.77
C ILE A 36 15.73 15.67 5.61
N ILE A 37 14.56 15.54 6.24
CA ILE A 37 14.00 16.57 7.13
C ILE A 37 14.97 16.89 8.25
N TRP A 38 15.45 15.86 8.95
CA TRP A 38 16.36 16.01 10.09
C TRP A 38 17.60 16.82 9.73
N ARG A 39 18.27 16.50 8.64
CA ARG A 39 19.50 17.17 8.23
C ARG A 39 19.24 18.62 7.82
N LEU A 40 18.23 18.88 7.02
CA LEU A 40 17.85 20.23 6.57
C LEU A 40 17.38 21.11 7.72
N TRP A 41 16.64 20.54 8.67
CA TRP A 41 16.17 21.24 9.86
C TRP A 41 17.30 21.52 10.87
N LYS A 42 18.15 20.53 11.17
CA LYS A 42 19.28 20.70 12.09
C LYS A 42 20.33 21.67 11.57
N SER A 43 20.57 21.69 10.27
CA SER A 43 21.46 22.68 9.63
C SER A 43 20.85 24.07 9.49
N ARG A 44 19.57 24.24 9.86
CA ARG A 44 18.80 25.48 9.70
C ARG A 44 18.64 25.94 8.25
N GLN A 45 18.90 25.08 7.26
CA GLN A 45 18.61 25.37 5.86
C GLN A 45 17.11 25.43 5.59
N LYS A 46 16.33 24.61 6.32
CA LYS A 46 14.87 24.58 6.31
C LYS A 46 14.36 24.62 7.74
N LYS A 47 13.32 25.42 7.99
CA LYS A 47 12.79 25.67 9.33
C LYS A 47 11.35 25.21 9.51
N ARG A 48 10.49 25.49 8.51
CA ARG A 48 9.06 25.17 8.54
C ARG A 48 8.76 24.10 7.50
N ILE A 49 8.41 22.92 7.98
CA ILE A 49 8.39 21.72 7.17
C ILE A 49 7.02 21.08 7.24
N LEU A 50 6.48 20.72 6.07
CA LEU A 50 5.24 19.96 5.94
C LEU A 50 5.56 18.57 5.38
N PHE A 51 5.16 17.53 6.11
CA PHE A 51 5.15 16.15 5.65
C PHE A 51 3.72 15.72 5.33
N LEU A 52 3.46 15.43 4.05
CA LEU A 52 2.15 15.02 3.54
C LEU A 52 2.12 13.51 3.29
N ALA A 53 1.07 12.85 3.78
CA ALA A 53 0.77 11.46 3.48
C ALA A 53 -0.72 11.29 3.13
N ASP A 54 -1.06 10.17 2.50
CA ASP A 54 -2.44 9.88 2.08
C ASP A 54 -3.27 9.15 3.15
N ARG A 55 -2.63 8.52 4.14
CA ARG A 55 -3.31 7.68 5.15
C ARG A 55 -2.88 7.97 6.59
N ASN A 56 -3.86 7.95 7.50
CA ASN A 56 -3.64 8.11 8.93
C ASN A 56 -2.59 7.14 9.49
N ILE A 57 -2.63 5.88 9.06
CA ILE A 57 -1.68 4.86 9.52
C ILE A 57 -0.24 5.26 9.24
N LEU A 58 0.03 5.87 8.07
CA LEU A 58 1.38 6.35 7.73
C LEU A 58 1.80 7.52 8.61
N VAL A 59 0.90 8.47 8.83
CA VAL A 59 1.18 9.63 9.69
C VAL A 59 1.42 9.20 11.14
N ASP A 60 0.59 8.30 11.68
CA ASP A 60 0.69 7.84 13.07
C ASP A 60 1.92 6.94 13.28
N GLN A 61 2.23 6.05 12.33
CA GLN A 61 3.45 5.24 12.37
C GLN A 61 4.70 6.12 12.25
N SER A 62 4.72 7.10 11.36
CA SER A 62 5.84 8.02 11.22
C SER A 62 6.06 8.83 12.49
N LYS A 63 4.99 9.39 13.07
CA LYS A 63 5.04 10.15 14.30
C LYS A 63 5.57 9.34 15.48
N ASN A 64 5.10 8.11 15.61
CA ASN A 64 5.41 7.26 16.77
C ASN A 64 6.71 6.46 16.63
N ASN A 65 7.32 6.43 15.45
CA ASN A 65 8.54 5.70 15.17
C ASN A 65 9.65 6.62 14.69
N ASP A 66 9.76 6.81 13.37
CA ASP A 66 10.93 7.47 12.75
C ASP A 66 11.04 8.96 13.14
N PHE A 67 9.91 9.65 13.36
CA PHE A 67 9.88 11.09 13.59
C PHE A 67 9.88 11.47 15.09
N LEU A 68 9.89 10.50 16.00
CA LEU A 68 10.01 10.75 17.45
C LEU A 68 11.13 11.74 17.84
N PRO A 69 12.31 11.71 17.19
CA PRO A 69 13.40 12.62 17.56
C PRO A 69 13.10 14.12 17.41
N PHE A 70 12.06 14.50 16.65
CA PHE A 70 11.65 15.91 16.55
C PHE A 70 10.99 16.45 17.82
N GLY A 71 10.46 15.57 18.67
CA GLY A 71 9.90 15.93 19.99
C GLY A 71 8.82 17.02 19.90
N SER A 72 8.99 18.09 20.68
CA SER A 72 8.05 19.20 20.76
C SER A 72 8.06 20.14 19.54
N ALA A 73 9.01 20.01 18.62
CA ALA A 73 9.03 20.80 17.39
C ALA A 73 8.00 20.32 16.36
N MET A 74 7.41 19.14 16.57
CA MET A 74 6.52 18.47 15.62
C MET A 74 5.08 18.38 16.11
N THR A 75 4.13 18.59 15.19
CA THR A 75 2.70 18.39 15.43
C THR A 75 2.04 17.59 14.30
N LYS A 76 0.93 16.94 14.60
CA LYS A 76 0.02 16.37 13.60
C LYS A 76 -1.12 17.35 13.37
N VAL A 77 -1.37 17.73 12.13
CA VAL A 77 -2.52 18.55 11.75
C VAL A 77 -3.80 17.75 11.99
N THR A 78 -4.64 18.25 12.87
CA THR A 78 -5.95 17.68 13.20
C THR A 78 -7.02 18.77 13.15
N LYS A 79 -8.28 18.37 13.00
CA LYS A 79 -9.42 19.31 12.97
C LYS A 79 -9.25 20.45 11.97
N ARG A 80 -8.51 20.21 10.88
CA ARG A 80 -8.24 21.22 9.82
C ARG A 80 -7.62 22.52 10.35
N THR A 81 -6.70 22.41 11.31
CA THR A 81 -6.01 23.57 11.89
C THR A 81 -4.51 23.41 11.76
N VAL A 82 -3.86 24.41 11.17
CA VAL A 82 -2.40 24.51 11.09
C VAL A 82 -1.94 25.42 12.24
N ASP A 83 -1.22 24.88 13.21
CA ASP A 83 -0.71 25.65 14.35
C ASP A 83 0.69 26.21 14.03
N PRO A 84 0.83 27.54 13.84
CA PRO A 84 2.09 28.15 13.45
C PRO A 84 3.18 28.09 14.52
N ALA A 85 2.88 27.66 15.74
CA ALA A 85 3.86 27.52 16.80
C ALA A 85 4.87 26.37 16.55
N PHE A 86 4.51 25.39 15.72
CA PHE A 86 5.36 24.25 15.42
C PHE A 86 6.21 24.46 14.17
N GLU A 87 7.39 23.85 14.15
CA GLU A 87 8.29 23.90 13.00
C GLU A 87 8.00 22.78 11.99
N ILE A 88 7.54 21.62 12.45
CA ILE A 88 7.29 20.42 11.63
C ILE A 88 5.84 19.98 11.76
N HIS A 89 5.16 19.92 10.63
CA HIS A 89 3.75 19.53 10.53
C HIS A 89 3.62 18.21 9.79
N LEU A 90 2.98 17.22 10.41
CA LEU A 90 2.56 15.98 9.76
C LEU A 90 1.08 16.11 9.42
N ALA A 91 0.73 15.92 8.16
CA ALA A 91 -0.66 16.06 7.72
C ALA A 91 -1.07 14.99 6.71
N LEU A 92 -2.36 14.64 6.77
CA LEU A 92 -3.03 14.06 5.62
C LEU A 92 -3.40 15.18 4.65
N TYR A 93 -3.29 14.94 3.33
CA TYR A 93 -3.76 15.95 2.39
C TYR A 93 -5.27 16.22 2.55
N GLN A 94 -6.09 15.19 2.89
CA GLN A 94 -7.51 15.36 3.21
C GLN A 94 -7.77 16.23 4.46
N ALA A 95 -6.81 16.32 5.38
CA ALA A 95 -6.91 17.20 6.54
C ALA A 95 -6.63 18.66 6.20
N LEU A 96 -5.95 18.92 5.08
CA LEU A 96 -5.62 20.24 4.60
C LEU A 96 -6.56 20.74 3.48
N THR A 97 -7.25 19.83 2.78
CA THR A 97 -8.12 20.12 1.62
C THR A 97 -9.57 19.79 1.91
N GLY A 98 -10.49 20.30 1.10
CA GLY A 98 -11.91 20.00 1.13
C GLY A 98 -12.64 20.73 0.00
N PRO A 99 -13.90 20.34 -0.30
CA PRO A 99 -14.66 20.92 -1.40
C PRO A 99 -15.00 22.41 -1.18
N GLU A 100 -15.12 22.84 0.06
CA GLU A 100 -15.40 24.24 0.40
C GLU A 100 -14.11 25.01 0.70
N GLU A 101 -14.09 26.29 0.38
CA GLU A 101 -12.95 27.16 0.63
C GLU A 101 -12.57 27.22 2.12
N SER A 102 -13.57 27.25 3.01
CA SER A 102 -13.41 27.20 4.47
C SER A 102 -12.72 25.93 4.98
N GLN A 103 -12.71 24.87 4.18
CA GLN A 103 -12.11 23.58 4.49
C GLN A 103 -10.66 23.46 4.02
N LYS A 104 -10.17 24.44 3.26
CA LYS A 104 -8.79 24.50 2.74
C LYS A 104 -7.83 25.01 3.82
N ALA A 105 -7.54 24.17 4.80
CA ALA A 105 -6.74 24.55 5.98
C ALA A 105 -5.33 25.03 5.63
N TYR A 106 -4.78 24.65 4.49
CA TYR A 106 -3.48 25.14 4.02
C TYR A 106 -3.47 26.67 3.76
N LYS A 107 -4.65 27.30 3.56
CA LYS A 107 -4.79 28.76 3.39
C LYS A 107 -4.82 29.54 4.70
N GLN A 108 -4.78 28.87 5.86
CA GLN A 108 -4.70 29.52 7.17
C GLN A 108 -3.33 30.15 7.46
N VAL A 109 -2.34 29.82 6.66
CA VAL A 109 -0.97 30.34 6.75
C VAL A 109 -0.54 30.97 5.42
N ASP A 110 0.45 31.84 5.47
CA ASP A 110 0.95 32.53 4.27
C ASP A 110 1.59 31.56 3.28
N ARG A 111 1.67 31.96 2.01
CA ARG A 111 2.22 31.14 0.91
C ARG A 111 3.68 30.75 1.09
N ASP A 112 4.44 31.52 1.85
CA ASP A 112 5.85 31.29 2.19
C ASP A 112 6.05 30.68 3.58
N PHE A 113 4.95 30.25 4.23
CA PHE A 113 5.02 29.67 5.59
C PHE A 113 5.87 28.40 5.63
N PHE A 114 5.67 27.48 4.70
CA PHE A 114 6.50 26.27 4.58
C PHE A 114 7.65 26.52 3.60
N ASP A 115 8.85 26.15 3.99
CA ASP A 115 10.05 26.21 3.16
C ASP A 115 10.50 24.83 2.63
N LEU A 116 9.94 23.76 3.16
CA LEU A 116 10.10 22.38 2.68
C LEU A 116 8.78 21.60 2.78
N ILE A 117 8.39 20.94 1.71
CA ILE A 117 7.25 20.01 1.69
C ILE A 117 7.75 18.66 1.21
N ILE A 118 7.49 17.62 1.99
CA ILE A 118 7.75 16.24 1.59
C ILE A 118 6.43 15.51 1.43
N ILE A 119 6.27 14.84 0.29
CA ILE A 119 5.06 14.10 -0.07
C ILE A 119 5.39 12.63 -0.16
N ASP A 120 4.85 11.82 0.75
CA ASP A 120 4.97 10.37 0.69
C ASP A 120 3.88 9.79 -0.21
N GLU A 121 4.27 8.80 -1.04
CA GLU A 121 3.40 8.13 -2.01
C GLU A 121 2.73 9.12 -3.00
N CYS A 122 3.51 10.06 -3.54
CA CYS A 122 3.02 11.13 -4.41
C CYS A 122 2.37 10.66 -5.74
N HIS A 123 2.40 9.37 -6.04
CA HIS A 123 1.72 8.76 -7.20
C HIS A 123 0.24 8.43 -6.94
N ARG A 124 -0.26 8.61 -5.71
CA ARG A 124 -1.60 8.19 -5.30
C ARG A 124 -2.64 9.27 -5.49
N GLY A 125 -3.82 8.79 -5.89
CA GLY A 125 -5.05 9.55 -5.95
C GLY A 125 -5.89 9.21 -7.18
N SER A 126 -7.21 9.41 -7.07
CA SER A 126 -8.09 9.60 -8.23
C SER A 126 -7.73 10.94 -8.89
N ALA A 127 -8.20 11.22 -10.12
CA ALA A 127 -7.97 12.51 -10.77
C ALA A 127 -8.39 13.70 -9.89
N SER A 128 -9.42 13.56 -9.04
CA SER A 128 -9.84 14.57 -8.07
C SER A 128 -8.91 14.69 -6.86
N GLU A 129 -8.29 13.60 -6.41
CA GLU A 129 -7.35 13.61 -5.28
C GLU A 129 -5.97 14.10 -5.73
N ASP A 130 -5.56 13.80 -6.96
CA ASP A 130 -4.36 14.39 -7.58
C ASP A 130 -4.48 15.92 -7.69
N SER A 131 -5.68 16.46 -7.91
CA SER A 131 -5.90 17.90 -7.88
C SER A 131 -5.76 18.50 -6.47
N ALA A 132 -6.18 17.79 -5.44
CA ALA A 132 -6.20 18.29 -4.07
C ALA A 132 -4.80 18.49 -3.47
N TRP A 133 -3.88 17.54 -3.61
CA TRP A 133 -2.51 17.73 -3.13
C TRP A 133 -1.72 18.70 -4.03
N ARG A 134 -2.01 18.75 -5.33
CA ARG A 134 -1.42 19.76 -6.23
C ARG A 134 -1.79 21.18 -5.84
N GLU A 135 -3.05 21.43 -5.47
CA GLU A 135 -3.46 22.74 -4.97
C GLU A 135 -2.60 23.20 -3.77
N ILE A 136 -2.25 22.27 -2.86
CA ILE A 136 -1.35 22.57 -1.73
C ILE A 136 0.04 22.97 -2.25
N LEU A 137 0.60 22.20 -3.20
CA LEU A 137 1.93 22.45 -3.74
C LEU A 137 2.00 23.74 -4.56
N GLU A 138 0.95 24.04 -5.32
CA GLU A 138 0.82 25.29 -6.07
C GLU A 138 0.67 26.50 -5.16
N TYR A 139 -0.04 26.34 -4.04
CA TYR A 139 -0.16 27.39 -3.04
C TYR A 139 1.20 27.71 -2.39
N PHE A 140 1.98 26.70 -2.03
CA PHE A 140 3.32 26.84 -1.46
C PHE A 140 4.42 26.67 -2.53
N ASN A 141 4.27 27.31 -3.69
CA ASN A 141 5.15 27.12 -4.84
C ASN A 141 6.61 27.55 -4.61
N GLU A 142 6.86 28.41 -3.62
CA GLU A 142 8.20 28.85 -3.22
C GLU A 142 8.93 27.81 -2.36
N ALA A 143 8.21 26.91 -1.73
CA ALA A 143 8.80 25.83 -0.94
C ALA A 143 9.60 24.86 -1.82
N THR A 144 10.66 24.29 -1.26
CA THR A 144 11.27 23.09 -1.84
C THR A 144 10.32 21.91 -1.66
N GLN A 145 10.04 21.17 -2.72
CA GLN A 145 9.06 20.09 -2.74
C GLN A 145 9.75 18.78 -3.12
N VAL A 146 9.65 17.78 -2.26
CA VAL A 146 10.27 16.48 -2.44
C VAL A 146 9.19 15.40 -2.46
N GLY A 147 8.98 14.77 -3.61
CA GLY A 147 8.11 13.61 -3.77
C GLY A 147 8.84 12.30 -3.51
N LEU A 148 8.22 11.38 -2.77
CA LEU A 148 8.67 10.00 -2.64
C LEU A 148 7.62 9.06 -3.23
N THR A 149 8.06 8.11 -4.04
CA THR A 149 7.17 7.14 -4.66
C THR A 149 7.87 5.79 -4.85
N ALA A 150 7.09 4.71 -4.87
CA ALA A 150 7.60 3.41 -5.28
C ALA A 150 7.58 3.25 -6.82
N THR A 151 6.69 3.99 -7.47
CA THR A 151 6.52 3.97 -8.92
C THR A 151 6.16 5.38 -9.38
N PRO A 152 6.87 5.97 -10.31
CA PRO A 152 6.39 7.17 -10.98
C PRO A 152 5.06 6.81 -11.68
N LYS A 153 4.05 7.66 -11.53
CA LYS A 153 2.79 7.46 -12.24
C LYS A 153 2.95 8.03 -13.65
N GLU A 154 2.85 7.16 -14.61
CA GLU A 154 2.83 7.51 -16.03
C GLU A 154 1.46 7.11 -16.59
N THR A 155 0.50 8.02 -16.59
CA THR A 155 -0.73 7.93 -17.35
C THR A 155 -0.80 9.10 -18.31
N GLU A 156 -1.53 8.97 -19.42
CA GLU A 156 -1.69 10.05 -20.41
C GLU A 156 -2.18 11.38 -19.83
N GLU A 157 -2.82 11.35 -18.64
CA GLU A 157 -3.41 12.53 -18.01
C GLU A 157 -2.57 13.11 -16.87
N VAL A 158 -1.70 12.35 -16.21
CA VAL A 158 -0.95 12.78 -15.01
C VAL A 158 0.41 12.09 -14.93
N SER A 159 1.48 12.86 -15.13
CA SER A 159 2.84 12.42 -14.89
C SER A 159 3.45 13.16 -13.70
N ASN A 160 4.01 12.41 -12.74
CA ASN A 160 4.79 13.01 -11.65
C ASN A 160 6.13 13.55 -12.16
N ILE A 161 6.63 12.99 -13.25
CA ILE A 161 7.85 13.44 -13.93
C ILE A 161 7.62 14.85 -14.52
N ASP A 162 6.43 15.13 -15.06
CA ASP A 162 6.11 16.46 -15.59
C ASP A 162 6.10 17.53 -14.49
N TYR A 163 5.72 17.15 -13.26
CA TYR A 163 5.70 18.09 -12.14
C TYR A 163 7.04 18.23 -11.43
N PHE A 164 7.70 17.14 -11.10
CA PHE A 164 8.92 17.12 -10.30
C PHE A 164 10.20 17.13 -11.14
N GLY A 165 10.13 16.77 -12.43
CA GLY A 165 11.27 16.48 -13.28
C GLY A 165 11.78 15.06 -13.12
N GLU A 166 12.92 14.77 -13.75
CA GLU A 166 13.58 13.46 -13.67
C GLU A 166 13.96 13.10 -12.22
N PRO A 167 13.83 11.82 -11.83
CA PRO A 167 14.21 11.39 -10.49
C PRO A 167 15.70 11.65 -10.19
N VAL A 168 15.97 12.33 -9.07
CA VAL A 168 17.36 12.52 -8.61
C VAL A 168 17.99 11.22 -8.11
N TYR A 169 17.14 10.27 -7.74
CA TYR A 169 17.56 8.93 -7.32
C TYR A 169 16.46 7.91 -7.60
N THR A 170 16.85 6.77 -8.17
CA THR A 170 15.98 5.61 -8.38
C THR A 170 16.61 4.39 -7.69
N TYR A 171 15.79 3.61 -6.99
CA TYR A 171 16.15 2.33 -6.40
C TYR A 171 14.98 1.35 -6.59
N SER A 172 15.14 0.49 -7.58
CA SER A 172 14.11 -0.43 -8.03
C SER A 172 13.93 -1.63 -7.08
N LEU A 173 12.82 -2.36 -7.26
CA LEU A 173 12.60 -3.63 -6.57
C LEU A 173 13.70 -4.66 -6.92
N LYS A 174 14.12 -4.69 -8.18
CA LYS A 174 15.16 -5.59 -8.67
C LYS A 174 16.49 -5.31 -7.98
N GLU A 175 16.95 -4.05 -7.97
CA GLU A 175 18.16 -3.65 -7.26
C GLU A 175 18.10 -4.00 -5.77
N GLY A 176 16.94 -3.75 -5.12
CA GLY A 176 16.77 -4.07 -3.71
C GLY A 176 16.86 -5.57 -3.40
N ILE A 177 16.45 -6.44 -4.33
CA ILE A 177 16.59 -7.90 -4.23
C ILE A 177 18.04 -8.31 -4.49
N GLU A 178 18.68 -7.77 -5.55
CA GLU A 178 20.07 -8.07 -5.91
C GLU A 178 21.04 -7.65 -4.80
N ASP A 179 20.79 -6.51 -4.17
CA ASP A 179 21.58 -6.01 -3.02
C ASP A 179 21.28 -6.74 -1.69
N GLY A 180 20.30 -7.64 -1.66
CA GLY A 180 19.93 -8.40 -0.47
C GLY A 180 19.15 -7.61 0.60
N PHE A 181 18.62 -6.44 0.27
CA PHE A 181 17.78 -5.65 1.18
C PHE A 181 16.29 -6.02 1.10
N LEU A 182 15.87 -6.61 -0.02
CA LEU A 182 14.52 -7.08 -0.22
C LEU A 182 14.51 -8.58 -0.47
N ALA A 183 13.49 -9.27 0.06
CA ALA A 183 13.30 -10.69 -0.09
C ALA A 183 12.99 -11.06 -1.55
N PRO A 184 13.70 -11.99 -2.16
CA PRO A 184 13.30 -12.58 -3.44
C PRO A 184 11.99 -13.35 -3.28
N TYR A 185 11.32 -13.59 -4.40
CA TYR A 185 10.04 -14.29 -4.39
C TYR A 185 9.97 -15.38 -5.45
N LYS A 186 9.15 -16.40 -5.14
CA LYS A 186 8.75 -17.45 -6.07
C LYS A 186 7.32 -17.18 -6.51
N VAL A 187 7.06 -17.25 -7.82
CA VAL A 187 5.70 -17.19 -8.36
C VAL A 187 5.18 -18.60 -8.61
N VAL A 188 4.00 -18.87 -8.13
CA VAL A 188 3.21 -20.06 -8.44
C VAL A 188 1.91 -19.58 -9.07
N ARG A 189 1.80 -19.75 -10.37
CA ARG A 189 0.56 -19.46 -11.09
C ARG A 189 -0.37 -20.65 -10.95
N VAL A 190 -1.62 -20.35 -10.66
CA VAL A 190 -2.66 -21.36 -10.45
C VAL A 190 -3.79 -21.12 -11.44
N ASP A 191 -3.91 -22.00 -12.39
CA ASP A 191 -5.04 -22.03 -13.32
C ASP A 191 -6.19 -22.79 -12.67
N ILE A 192 -7.38 -22.21 -12.70
CA ILE A 192 -8.63 -22.86 -12.28
C ILE A 192 -9.45 -23.15 -13.53
N ASP A 193 -9.98 -24.35 -13.66
CA ASP A 193 -10.71 -24.76 -14.87
C ASP A 193 -11.84 -23.81 -15.25
N VAL A 194 -12.58 -23.30 -14.28
CA VAL A 194 -13.64 -22.30 -14.47
C VAL A 194 -13.09 -21.00 -15.07
N ASP A 195 -11.89 -20.59 -14.67
CA ASP A 195 -11.24 -19.37 -15.18
C ASP A 195 -10.75 -19.56 -16.64
N LEU A 196 -10.35 -20.78 -17.00
CA LEU A 196 -9.85 -21.10 -18.34
C LEU A 196 -10.96 -21.38 -19.36
N GLN A 197 -11.99 -22.14 -18.95
CA GLN A 197 -13.07 -22.57 -19.84
C GLN A 197 -14.22 -21.58 -19.88
N GLY A 198 -14.28 -20.67 -18.91
CA GLY A 198 -15.42 -19.84 -18.63
C GLY A 198 -16.55 -20.62 -17.93
N TRP A 199 -17.52 -19.92 -17.44
CA TRP A 199 -18.72 -20.48 -16.82
C TRP A 199 -19.96 -20.00 -17.57
N ARG A 200 -20.91 -20.90 -17.79
CA ARG A 200 -22.20 -20.58 -18.39
C ARG A 200 -23.32 -21.04 -17.45
N PRO A 201 -24.29 -20.17 -17.14
CA PRO A 201 -25.41 -20.56 -16.29
C PRO A 201 -26.23 -21.66 -16.93
N THR A 202 -26.86 -22.48 -16.11
CA THR A 202 -27.92 -23.35 -16.58
C THR A 202 -29.17 -22.52 -16.91
N LYS A 203 -29.95 -22.97 -17.89
CA LYS A 203 -31.13 -22.24 -18.33
C LYS A 203 -32.06 -21.92 -17.16
N GLY A 204 -32.37 -20.64 -16.93
CA GLY A 204 -33.25 -20.18 -15.86
C GLY A 204 -32.54 -20.05 -14.49
N GLN A 205 -31.23 -20.11 -14.45
CA GLN A 205 -30.49 -19.89 -13.19
C GLN A 205 -30.62 -18.44 -12.75
N ILE A 206 -30.90 -18.26 -11.46
CA ILE A 206 -31.00 -16.94 -10.81
C ILE A 206 -29.78 -16.68 -9.92
N ASP A 207 -29.42 -15.42 -9.75
CA ASP A 207 -28.41 -14.98 -8.81
C ASP A 207 -28.91 -14.97 -7.35
N LYS A 208 -28.07 -14.51 -6.42
CA LYS A 208 -28.43 -14.41 -4.98
C LYS A 208 -29.50 -13.35 -4.69
N GLN A 209 -29.75 -12.43 -5.62
CA GLN A 209 -30.79 -11.40 -5.52
C GLN A 209 -32.12 -11.85 -6.16
N GLY A 210 -32.14 -13.03 -6.80
CA GLY A 210 -33.30 -13.58 -7.49
C GLY A 210 -33.43 -13.10 -8.93
N GLU A 211 -32.42 -12.41 -9.49
CA GLU A 211 -32.41 -11.96 -10.87
C GLU A 211 -31.88 -13.08 -11.79
N LEU A 212 -32.46 -13.18 -13.00
CA LEU A 212 -32.02 -14.13 -14.00
C LEU A 212 -30.60 -13.80 -14.44
N ILE A 213 -29.71 -14.81 -14.38
CA ILE A 213 -28.34 -14.67 -14.91
C ILE A 213 -28.40 -14.78 -16.42
N ASP A 214 -27.81 -13.80 -17.12
CA ASP A 214 -27.77 -13.78 -18.59
C ASP A 214 -27.12 -15.05 -19.15
N ASP A 215 -27.73 -15.65 -20.16
CA ASP A 215 -27.20 -16.85 -20.84
C ASP A 215 -26.02 -16.49 -21.78
N ARG A 216 -24.88 -16.27 -21.17
CA ARG A 216 -23.59 -16.04 -21.87
C ARG A 216 -22.47 -16.77 -21.17
N ILE A 217 -21.30 -16.88 -21.83
CA ILE A 217 -20.10 -17.37 -21.17
C ILE A 217 -19.49 -16.23 -20.34
N TYR A 218 -19.34 -16.46 -19.06
CA TYR A 218 -18.64 -15.60 -18.12
C TYR A 218 -17.18 -16.07 -18.01
N ASN A 219 -16.24 -15.15 -18.08
CA ASN A 219 -14.81 -15.43 -17.98
C ASN A 219 -14.20 -14.76 -16.74
N GLN A 220 -12.92 -15.01 -16.51
CA GLN A 220 -12.20 -14.59 -15.31
C GLN A 220 -12.39 -13.11 -14.94
N LYS A 221 -12.58 -12.22 -15.94
CA LYS A 221 -12.82 -10.78 -15.71
C LYS A 221 -14.20 -10.46 -15.14
N ASP A 222 -15.18 -11.34 -15.40
CA ASP A 222 -16.56 -11.20 -14.92
C ASP A 222 -16.73 -11.68 -13.47
N PHE A 223 -15.86 -12.62 -13.01
CA PHE A 223 -15.98 -13.23 -11.70
C PHE A 223 -15.64 -12.22 -10.59
N ASP A 224 -16.43 -12.25 -9.52
CA ASP A 224 -16.38 -11.33 -8.37
C ASP A 224 -16.67 -9.85 -8.69
N ARG A 225 -17.04 -9.53 -9.93
CA ARG A 225 -17.53 -8.20 -10.34
C ARG A 225 -19.00 -8.25 -10.73
N THR A 226 -19.30 -9.04 -11.75
CA THR A 226 -20.65 -9.17 -12.32
C THR A 226 -21.31 -10.46 -11.85
N LEU A 227 -20.51 -11.49 -11.57
CA LEU A 227 -21.00 -12.81 -11.14
C LEU A 227 -20.16 -13.32 -9.97
N VAL A 228 -20.83 -13.72 -8.89
CA VAL A 228 -20.22 -14.36 -7.72
C VAL A 228 -20.36 -15.87 -7.87
N ILE A 229 -19.24 -16.60 -7.91
CA ILE A 229 -19.19 -18.05 -7.96
C ILE A 229 -18.54 -18.53 -6.65
N ASP A 230 -19.34 -19.07 -5.74
CA ASP A 230 -18.86 -19.57 -4.45
C ASP A 230 -17.90 -20.75 -4.62
N GLU A 231 -18.16 -21.64 -5.60
CA GLU A 231 -17.31 -22.79 -5.93
C GLU A 231 -15.89 -22.35 -6.31
N ARG A 232 -15.76 -21.23 -7.03
CA ARG A 232 -14.44 -20.68 -7.36
C ARG A 232 -13.71 -20.23 -6.11
N THR A 233 -14.40 -19.53 -5.20
CA THR A 233 -13.81 -19.09 -3.92
C THR A 233 -13.36 -20.28 -3.07
N GLU A 234 -14.14 -21.38 -3.06
CA GLU A 234 -13.77 -22.61 -2.36
C GLU A 234 -12.52 -23.28 -2.95
N LEU A 235 -12.41 -23.36 -4.28
CA LEU A 235 -11.23 -23.91 -4.96
C LEU A 235 -9.95 -23.10 -4.66
N VAL A 236 -10.05 -21.76 -4.67
CA VAL A 236 -8.95 -20.89 -4.27
C VAL A 236 -8.55 -21.17 -2.81
N ALA A 237 -9.53 -21.22 -1.89
CA ALA A 237 -9.30 -21.49 -0.48
C ALA A 237 -8.68 -22.89 -0.23
N GLN A 238 -9.13 -23.91 -0.97
CA GLN A 238 -8.55 -25.27 -0.93
C GLN A 238 -7.09 -25.27 -1.38
N THR A 239 -6.77 -24.54 -2.45
CA THR A 239 -5.40 -24.45 -2.95
C THR A 239 -4.49 -23.74 -1.94
N ILE A 240 -4.95 -22.64 -1.33
CA ILE A 240 -4.20 -21.95 -0.26
C ILE A 240 -3.97 -22.88 0.93
N THR A 241 -5.02 -23.54 1.39
CA THR A 241 -4.94 -24.48 2.53
C THR A 241 -3.95 -25.61 2.24
N SER A 242 -4.06 -26.26 1.09
CA SER A 242 -3.16 -27.34 0.68
C SER A 242 -1.71 -26.86 0.54
N TYR A 243 -1.49 -25.65 0.05
CA TYR A 243 -0.15 -25.07 -0.02
C TYR A 243 0.43 -24.86 1.38
N LEU A 244 -0.32 -24.29 2.31
CA LEU A 244 0.11 -24.04 3.68
C LEU A 244 0.37 -25.36 4.44
N GLU A 245 -0.49 -26.37 4.29
CA GLU A 245 -0.30 -27.69 4.90
C GLU A 245 0.99 -28.37 4.45
N ARG A 246 1.37 -28.21 3.17
CA ARG A 246 2.59 -28.80 2.61
C ARG A 246 3.86 -28.01 2.94
N THR A 247 3.75 -26.76 3.34
CA THR A 247 4.90 -25.88 3.60
C THR A 247 4.98 -25.50 5.07
N ASP A 248 4.20 -24.55 5.50
CA ASP A 248 4.14 -24.06 6.88
C ASP A 248 2.71 -23.57 7.21
N PRO A 249 1.91 -24.34 7.96
CA PRO A 249 0.55 -23.91 8.33
C PRO A 249 0.48 -22.63 9.15
N MET A 250 1.60 -22.18 9.72
CA MET A 250 1.69 -20.94 10.49
C MET A 250 2.33 -19.78 9.70
N ALA A 251 2.60 -19.97 8.41
CA ALA A 251 3.14 -18.92 7.57
C ALA A 251 2.16 -17.74 7.45
N LYS A 252 2.60 -16.56 7.86
CA LYS A 252 1.82 -15.32 7.70
C LYS A 252 1.47 -15.12 6.23
N THR A 253 0.17 -15.03 5.96
CA THR A 253 -0.40 -15.02 4.61
C THR A 253 -1.33 -13.83 4.45
N ILE A 254 -1.19 -13.10 3.33
CA ILE A 254 -2.13 -12.05 2.92
C ILE A 254 -2.84 -12.51 1.65
N VAL A 255 -4.17 -12.54 1.68
CA VAL A 255 -5.02 -12.88 0.54
C VAL A 255 -5.70 -11.61 0.05
N PHE A 256 -5.29 -11.13 -1.12
CA PHE A 256 -5.88 -9.97 -1.76
C PHE A 256 -7.10 -10.36 -2.58
N CYS A 257 -8.26 -9.79 -2.24
CA CYS A 257 -9.57 -10.02 -2.83
C CYS A 257 -10.05 -8.78 -3.58
N ASN A 258 -11.00 -8.93 -4.53
CA ASN A 258 -11.48 -7.82 -5.34
C ASN A 258 -12.18 -6.73 -4.52
N ASP A 259 -12.98 -7.14 -3.53
CA ASP A 259 -13.74 -6.26 -2.66
C ASP A 259 -13.90 -6.84 -1.23
N ILE A 260 -14.57 -6.09 -0.37
CA ILE A 260 -14.80 -6.44 1.03
C ILE A 260 -15.67 -7.71 1.17
N ASN A 261 -16.67 -7.87 0.31
CA ASN A 261 -17.56 -9.04 0.32
C ASN A 261 -16.82 -10.30 -0.12
N HIS A 262 -15.95 -10.18 -1.14
CA HIS A 262 -15.06 -11.26 -1.55
C HIS A 262 -14.08 -11.64 -0.43
N ALA A 263 -13.51 -10.67 0.28
CA ALA A 263 -12.64 -10.93 1.43
C ALA A 263 -13.36 -11.70 2.55
N GLU A 264 -14.64 -11.41 2.79
CA GLU A 264 -15.45 -12.14 3.77
C GLU A 264 -15.80 -13.56 3.30
N ARG A 265 -16.18 -13.76 2.02
CA ARG A 265 -16.41 -15.11 1.47
C ARG A 265 -15.16 -15.97 1.56
N MET A 266 -14.01 -15.41 1.18
CA MET A 266 -12.72 -16.09 1.27
C MET A 266 -12.35 -16.45 2.71
N ARG A 267 -12.58 -15.53 3.67
CA ARG A 267 -12.37 -15.81 5.09
C ARG A 267 -13.20 -17.02 5.54
N ARG A 268 -14.49 -17.05 5.21
CA ARG A 268 -15.40 -18.15 5.58
C ARG A 268 -14.95 -19.49 4.97
N ALA A 269 -14.59 -19.49 3.69
CA ALA A 269 -14.09 -20.69 3.02
C ALA A 269 -12.81 -21.21 3.70
N LEU A 270 -11.85 -20.33 4.00
CA LEU A 270 -10.60 -20.68 4.68
C LEU A 270 -10.83 -21.17 6.13
N VAL A 271 -11.76 -20.58 6.87
CA VAL A 271 -12.15 -21.05 8.22
C VAL A 271 -12.71 -22.47 8.14
N ASN A 272 -13.62 -22.74 7.21
CA ASN A 272 -14.24 -24.05 7.04
C ASN A 272 -13.23 -25.14 6.64
N LEU A 273 -12.23 -24.79 5.85
CA LEU A 273 -11.18 -25.73 5.40
C LEU A 273 -10.06 -25.94 6.42
N ASN A 274 -9.97 -25.09 7.45
CA ASN A 274 -8.91 -25.17 8.47
C ASN A 274 -9.45 -25.42 9.89
N PRO A 275 -10.40 -26.35 10.12
CA PRO A 275 -11.08 -26.51 11.41
C PRO A 275 -10.11 -26.81 12.56
N LYS A 276 -9.05 -27.57 12.31
CA LYS A 276 -8.03 -27.91 13.31
C LYS A 276 -7.26 -26.69 13.81
N GLN A 277 -6.94 -25.77 12.91
CA GLN A 277 -6.18 -24.56 13.25
C GLN A 277 -7.10 -23.52 13.92
N VAL A 278 -8.32 -23.38 13.41
CA VAL A 278 -9.34 -22.48 13.99
C VAL A 278 -9.75 -22.93 15.39
N ALA A 279 -9.84 -24.24 15.64
CA ALA A 279 -10.11 -24.79 16.98
C ALA A 279 -8.99 -24.46 17.99
N LYS A 280 -7.73 -24.33 17.54
CA LYS A 280 -6.63 -23.89 18.39
C LYS A 280 -6.70 -22.38 18.68
N ASN A 281 -7.11 -21.58 17.70
CA ASN A 281 -7.29 -20.15 17.85
C ASN A 281 -8.22 -19.63 16.76
N GLU A 282 -9.34 -19.04 17.17
CA GLU A 282 -10.37 -18.45 16.28
C GLU A 282 -9.82 -17.35 15.35
N LYS A 283 -8.72 -16.71 15.74
CA LYS A 283 -8.03 -15.67 14.97
C LYS A 283 -7.08 -16.22 13.91
N TYR A 284 -7.11 -17.52 13.64
CA TYR A 284 -6.25 -18.11 12.60
C TYR A 284 -6.48 -17.45 11.24
N VAL A 285 -7.75 -17.22 10.87
CA VAL A 285 -8.14 -16.48 9.65
C VAL A 285 -8.96 -15.26 10.04
N MET A 286 -8.49 -14.05 9.70
CA MET A 286 -9.20 -12.81 9.97
C MET A 286 -9.39 -11.99 8.68
N LYS A 287 -10.59 -11.38 8.54
CA LYS A 287 -10.79 -10.31 7.55
C LYS A 287 -10.19 -9.04 8.12
N ILE A 288 -9.32 -8.39 7.36
CA ILE A 288 -8.68 -7.11 7.73
C ILE A 288 -8.96 -6.10 6.61
N THR A 289 -10.05 -5.37 6.76
CA THR A 289 -10.56 -4.40 5.78
C THR A 289 -10.91 -3.07 6.46
N GLY A 290 -11.08 -2.02 5.67
CA GLY A 290 -11.31 -0.67 6.19
C GLY A 290 -12.65 -0.45 6.90
N ASP A 291 -13.63 -1.29 6.66
CA ASP A 291 -14.99 -1.26 7.24
C ASP A 291 -15.12 -2.07 8.54
N ASP A 292 -14.15 -2.93 8.85
CA ASP A 292 -14.22 -3.87 9.96
C ASP A 292 -13.33 -3.40 11.13
N GLU A 293 -13.97 -2.86 12.18
CA GLU A 293 -13.25 -2.40 13.37
C GLU A 293 -12.54 -3.54 14.11
N ILE A 294 -13.13 -4.75 14.13
CA ILE A 294 -12.51 -5.93 14.77
C ILE A 294 -11.28 -6.35 13.96
N GLY A 295 -11.40 -6.38 12.64
CA GLY A 295 -10.29 -6.69 11.75
C GLY A 295 -9.18 -5.65 11.82
N LYS A 296 -9.52 -4.35 11.81
CA LYS A 296 -8.53 -3.27 12.00
C LYS A 296 -7.74 -3.41 13.29
N ALA A 297 -8.40 -3.76 14.40
CA ALA A 297 -7.75 -3.99 15.69
C ALA A 297 -6.78 -5.19 15.66
N GLN A 298 -6.94 -6.13 14.71
CA GLN A 298 -6.00 -7.25 14.53
C GLN A 298 -4.84 -6.94 13.58
N LEU A 299 -4.85 -5.81 12.87
CA LEU A 299 -3.77 -5.43 11.97
C LEU A 299 -2.43 -5.36 12.71
N ASP A 300 -2.39 -4.69 13.87
CA ASP A 300 -1.18 -4.57 14.69
C ASP A 300 -0.66 -5.93 15.16
N ASN A 301 -1.56 -6.86 15.50
CA ASN A 301 -1.19 -8.23 15.84
C ASN A 301 -0.64 -9.00 14.62
N PHE A 302 -1.23 -8.80 13.43
CA PHE A 302 -0.78 -9.45 12.20
C PHE A 302 0.63 -9.00 11.81
N ILE A 303 0.93 -7.69 11.88
CA ILE A 303 2.24 -7.15 11.52
C ILE A 303 3.31 -7.36 12.59
N ASN A 304 2.91 -7.62 13.84
CA ASN A 304 3.85 -7.85 14.93
C ASN A 304 4.52 -9.23 14.79
N PRO A 305 5.85 -9.29 14.59
CA PRO A 305 6.54 -10.56 14.38
C PRO A 305 6.53 -11.49 15.59
N LYS A 306 6.27 -10.96 16.79
CA LYS A 306 6.18 -11.74 18.03
C LYS A 306 4.79 -12.36 18.26
N LYS A 307 3.79 -11.99 17.46
CA LYS A 307 2.42 -12.50 17.57
C LYS A 307 2.18 -13.57 16.52
N ALA A 308 1.84 -14.78 16.96
CA ALA A 308 1.54 -15.90 16.06
C ALA A 308 0.25 -15.65 15.24
N TYR A 309 -0.77 -15.04 15.85
CA TYR A 309 -2.07 -14.83 15.24
C TYR A 309 -2.38 -13.34 15.03
N PRO A 310 -3.16 -12.98 13.99
CA PRO A 310 -3.69 -13.81 12.91
C PRO A 310 -2.59 -14.43 12.02
N VAL A 311 -2.87 -15.60 11.41
CA VAL A 311 -1.98 -16.24 10.44
C VAL A 311 -2.37 -15.85 9.02
N ILE A 312 -3.66 -15.94 8.68
CA ILE A 312 -4.17 -15.58 7.34
C ILE A 312 -5.02 -14.33 7.47
N ALA A 313 -4.68 -13.31 6.71
CA ALA A 313 -5.44 -12.08 6.58
C ALA A 313 -6.08 -12.00 5.18
N THR A 314 -7.43 -11.97 5.09
CA THR A 314 -8.13 -11.66 3.84
C THR A 314 -8.41 -10.16 3.79
N THR A 315 -8.13 -9.53 2.67
CA THR A 315 -8.22 -8.06 2.52
C THR A 315 -8.60 -7.66 1.11
N SER A 316 -9.09 -6.44 0.94
CA SER A 316 -9.27 -5.82 -0.38
C SER A 316 -8.21 -4.77 -0.67
N GLU A 317 -8.21 -3.66 0.06
CA GLU A 317 -7.30 -2.54 -0.20
C GLU A 317 -6.47 -2.11 1.02
N LEU A 318 -6.99 -2.33 2.25
CA LEU A 318 -6.37 -1.80 3.46
C LEU A 318 -4.89 -2.20 3.60
N MET A 319 -4.57 -3.46 3.27
CA MET A 319 -3.22 -3.99 3.40
C MET A 319 -2.34 -3.79 2.15
N SER A 320 -2.88 -3.21 1.07
CA SER A 320 -2.07 -2.96 -0.15
C SER A 320 -1.01 -1.89 0.08
N THR A 321 -1.19 -1.02 1.06
CA THR A 321 -0.28 0.11 1.33
C THR A 321 -0.13 0.39 2.82
N GLY A 322 1.03 0.95 3.21
CA GLY A 322 1.29 1.40 4.59
C GLY A 322 1.49 0.29 5.63
N VAL A 323 1.28 -0.98 5.28
CA VAL A 323 1.40 -2.12 6.19
C VAL A 323 2.79 -2.73 6.08
N ASP A 324 3.56 -2.77 7.17
CA ASP A 324 4.90 -3.36 7.23
C ASP A 324 4.85 -4.79 7.80
N ALA A 325 4.37 -5.75 6.99
CA ALA A 325 4.24 -7.16 7.37
C ALA A 325 5.58 -7.91 7.19
N LYS A 326 6.55 -7.70 8.08
CA LYS A 326 7.92 -8.25 8.00
C LYS A 326 7.98 -9.77 7.89
N THR A 327 7.04 -10.47 8.47
CA THR A 327 6.99 -11.94 8.52
C THR A 327 6.07 -12.57 7.50
N CYS A 328 5.50 -11.79 6.57
CA CYS A 328 4.63 -12.32 5.52
C CYS A 328 5.41 -13.23 4.57
N LYS A 329 5.07 -14.51 4.52
CA LYS A 329 5.72 -15.54 3.70
C LYS A 329 4.90 -15.93 2.46
N LEU A 330 3.61 -15.61 2.43
CA LEU A 330 2.72 -15.94 1.33
C LEU A 330 1.84 -14.73 0.98
N VAL A 331 1.89 -14.33 -0.28
CA VAL A 331 1.01 -13.31 -0.86
C VAL A 331 0.13 -13.99 -1.90
N VAL A 332 -1.17 -13.91 -1.75
CA VAL A 332 -2.14 -14.50 -2.66
C VAL A 332 -2.85 -13.41 -3.45
N LEU A 333 -2.79 -13.53 -4.78
CA LEU A 333 -3.42 -12.60 -5.72
C LEU A 333 -4.70 -13.23 -6.27
N ASP A 334 -5.82 -12.98 -5.61
CA ASP A 334 -7.17 -13.28 -6.10
C ASP A 334 -7.97 -11.99 -6.34
N GLN A 335 -7.26 -10.99 -6.86
CA GLN A 335 -7.77 -9.67 -7.20
C GLN A 335 -7.39 -9.31 -8.63
N ASN A 336 -8.31 -8.67 -9.35
CA ASN A 336 -8.03 -8.09 -10.66
C ASN A 336 -7.16 -6.83 -10.48
N ILE A 337 -5.89 -6.94 -10.81
CA ILE A 337 -4.92 -5.85 -10.71
C ILE A 337 -4.74 -5.23 -12.10
N GLN A 338 -5.05 -3.94 -12.23
CA GLN A 338 -5.06 -3.22 -13.50
C GLN A 338 -3.90 -2.23 -13.65
N SER A 339 -3.08 -2.05 -12.61
CA SER A 339 -1.94 -1.13 -12.67
C SER A 339 -0.68 -1.74 -12.07
N MET A 340 0.46 -1.45 -12.69
CA MET A 340 1.79 -1.79 -12.19
C MET A 340 2.03 -1.23 -10.78
N THR A 341 1.58 -0.02 -10.52
CA THR A 341 1.69 0.60 -9.20
C THR A 341 1.04 -0.24 -8.11
N LYS A 342 -0.23 -0.66 -8.34
CA LYS A 342 -0.96 -1.52 -7.39
C LYS A 342 -0.27 -2.87 -7.24
N PHE A 343 0.19 -3.46 -8.33
CA PHE A 343 0.94 -4.71 -8.34
C PHE A 343 2.20 -4.63 -7.47
N LYS A 344 3.07 -3.63 -7.71
CA LYS A 344 4.30 -3.40 -6.92
C LYS A 344 4.01 -3.15 -5.44
N GLN A 345 2.93 -2.45 -5.12
CA GLN A 345 2.52 -2.21 -3.73
C GLN A 345 2.10 -3.50 -3.01
N ILE A 346 1.32 -4.35 -3.68
CA ILE A 346 0.86 -5.64 -3.14
C ILE A 346 2.06 -6.57 -2.92
N ILE A 347 2.92 -6.75 -3.94
CA ILE A 347 4.12 -7.59 -3.82
C ILE A 347 5.05 -7.05 -2.74
N GLY A 348 5.16 -5.74 -2.63
CA GLY A 348 5.93 -5.08 -1.58
C GLY A 348 5.57 -5.48 -0.14
N ARG A 349 4.42 -6.12 0.08
CA ARG A 349 4.06 -6.68 1.41
C ARG A 349 4.89 -7.90 1.77
N GLY A 350 5.34 -8.66 0.78
CA GLY A 350 6.20 -9.82 0.97
C GLY A 350 7.70 -9.51 0.93
N THR A 351 8.12 -8.34 0.48
CA THR A 351 9.53 -8.06 0.17
C THR A 351 10.42 -7.81 1.40
N ARG A 352 9.87 -7.70 2.59
CA ARG A 352 10.68 -7.52 3.80
C ARG A 352 11.47 -8.78 4.14
N ILE A 353 12.73 -8.61 4.53
CA ILE A 353 13.56 -9.66 5.13
C ILE A 353 13.46 -9.53 6.65
N ASP A 354 13.33 -10.63 7.35
CA ASP A 354 13.51 -10.70 8.80
C ASP A 354 14.19 -12.02 9.19
N ASP A 355 15.51 -12.00 9.22
CA ASP A 355 16.38 -13.16 9.53
C ASP A 355 16.06 -13.79 10.88
N ARG A 356 15.66 -12.97 11.87
CA ARG A 356 15.34 -13.43 13.24
C ARG A 356 14.13 -14.36 13.26
N PHE A 357 13.25 -14.26 12.26
CA PHE A 357 12.05 -15.08 12.09
C PHE A 357 12.14 -16.00 10.86
N GLY A 358 13.35 -16.18 10.30
CA GLY A 358 13.59 -17.07 9.17
C GLY A 358 12.84 -16.64 7.89
N LYS A 359 12.59 -15.34 7.74
CA LYS A 359 11.90 -14.78 6.57
C LYS A 359 12.93 -14.22 5.59
N LEU A 360 13.44 -15.07 4.68
CA LEU A 360 14.46 -14.73 3.68
C LEU A 360 13.86 -14.56 2.27
N TRP A 361 12.70 -15.16 2.00
CA TRP A 361 12.00 -15.15 0.73
C TRP A 361 10.50 -15.30 0.98
N PHE A 362 9.69 -15.14 -0.06
CA PHE A 362 8.25 -15.36 0.01
C PHE A 362 7.70 -15.98 -1.27
N THR A 363 6.47 -16.47 -1.22
CA THR A 363 5.77 -17.00 -2.39
C THR A 363 4.61 -16.10 -2.77
N ILE A 364 4.37 -15.98 -4.07
CA ILE A 364 3.18 -15.39 -4.66
C ILE A 364 2.36 -16.53 -5.25
N LEU A 365 1.12 -16.72 -4.78
CA LEU A 365 0.12 -17.54 -5.47
C LEU A 365 -0.73 -16.62 -6.33
N ASP A 366 -0.68 -16.78 -7.63
CA ASP A 366 -1.37 -15.92 -8.59
C ASP A 366 -2.52 -16.65 -9.28
N PHE A 367 -3.75 -16.29 -8.93
CA PHE A 367 -4.99 -16.83 -9.49
C PHE A 367 -5.60 -15.96 -10.60
N LYS A 368 -5.06 -14.76 -10.82
CA LYS A 368 -5.62 -13.77 -11.77
C LYS A 368 -4.64 -13.37 -12.86
N LYS A 369 -3.53 -14.12 -13.01
CA LYS A 369 -2.45 -13.87 -14.01
C LYS A 369 -1.84 -12.46 -13.93
N ALA A 370 -1.91 -11.85 -12.76
CA ALA A 370 -1.33 -10.52 -12.54
C ALA A 370 0.20 -10.52 -12.78
N THR A 371 0.87 -11.61 -12.43
CA THR A 371 2.32 -11.76 -12.67
C THR A 371 2.70 -11.92 -14.13
N GLU A 372 1.78 -12.33 -15.01
CA GLU A 372 1.99 -12.33 -16.46
C GLU A 372 1.86 -10.93 -17.06
N LEU A 373 0.80 -10.21 -16.65
CA LEU A 373 0.53 -8.85 -17.16
C LEU A 373 1.71 -7.90 -16.91
N PHE A 374 2.48 -8.15 -15.84
CA PHE A 374 3.56 -7.28 -15.41
C PHE A 374 4.95 -7.93 -15.47
N ALA A 375 5.10 -9.05 -16.22
CA ALA A 375 6.36 -9.78 -16.34
C ALA A 375 7.40 -9.07 -17.24
N ASP A 376 6.95 -8.29 -18.21
CA ASP A 376 7.81 -7.74 -19.27
C ASP A 376 8.35 -6.33 -19.01
N GLU A 377 7.98 -5.70 -17.89
CA GLU A 377 8.62 -4.46 -17.47
C GLU A 377 9.94 -4.74 -16.76
N LYS A 378 11.03 -4.57 -17.51
CA LYS A 378 12.42 -4.72 -17.08
C LYS A 378 12.84 -3.61 -16.11
#